data_c8e70b5b3ae1df1f013416997d4a0f60
#
_entry.id   c8e70b5b3ae1df1f013416997d4a0f60
#
_cell.length_a   1.000
_cell.length_b   1.000
_cell.length_c   1.000
_cell.angle_alpha   90.00
_cell.angle_beta   90.00
_cell.angle_gamma   90.00
#
_symmetry.space_group_name_H-M   'P 1'
#
loop_
_entity.id
_entity.type
_entity.pdbx_description
1 polymer ?
#
loop_
_entity_poly.entity_id
_entity_poly.type
_entity_poly.pdbx_seq_one_letter_code
_entity_poly.pdbx_strand_id
1 'polypeptide(L)'
;DVAPSRGLGDVYKRQEWYNRSQYEVIWEVIRQFTSQKGDTVYVNRLNELKETVYTNHLSGKDGCGDAGIDDVCALFDKVGQTNYYLELYKAHAKAMDNMCEQKIKIAEVFYHAIQFELTMPGTLLSSNASLSTNNIMVWKIDGLRLLTGNYVLTAESRVINYWAFGLTLLIILATLGIFIKLYRNR
;
A
#
# COMPACT_ATOMS: atom_id res chain seq x y z
N ASP A 1 23.94 -10.71 -7.61
CA ASP A 1 23.05 -11.08 -8.73
C ASP A 1 21.59 -10.86 -8.32
N VAL A 2 21.10 -9.66 -8.55
CA VAL A 2 19.68 -9.36 -8.40
C VAL A 2 19.01 -9.72 -9.73
N ALA A 3 18.30 -10.83 -9.74
CA ALA A 3 17.61 -11.31 -10.93
C ALA A 3 16.64 -10.23 -11.48
N PRO A 4 16.82 -9.76 -12.73
CA PRO A 4 16.00 -8.68 -13.31
C PRO A 4 14.52 -9.06 -13.50
N SER A 5 14.17 -10.34 -13.38
CA SER A 5 12.84 -10.86 -13.63
C SER A 5 11.83 -10.63 -12.49
N ARG A 6 12.27 -10.39 -11.25
CA ARG A 6 11.37 -10.13 -10.12
C ARG A 6 10.67 -8.77 -10.18
N GLY A 7 11.33 -7.74 -10.72
CA GLY A 7 10.76 -6.39 -10.82
C GLY A 7 9.64 -6.27 -11.85
N LEU A 8 9.73 -6.98 -12.98
CA LEU A 8 8.75 -6.88 -14.07
C LEU A 8 7.41 -7.52 -13.68
N GLY A 9 7.44 -8.69 -13.03
CA GLY A 9 6.22 -9.37 -12.55
C GLY A 9 5.45 -8.56 -11.51
N ASP A 10 6.14 -7.82 -10.65
CA ASP A 10 5.52 -6.97 -9.64
C ASP A 10 4.89 -5.72 -10.24
N VAL A 11 5.47 -5.16 -11.31
CA VAL A 11 4.90 -4.00 -12.04
C VAL A 11 3.60 -4.40 -12.72
N TYR A 12 3.56 -5.56 -13.41
CA TYR A 12 2.33 -6.04 -14.06
C TYR A 12 1.21 -6.36 -13.06
N LYS A 13 1.53 -6.97 -11.93
CA LYS A 13 0.55 -7.25 -10.86
C LYS A 13 -0.02 -5.97 -10.27
N ARG A 14 0.80 -4.92 -10.11
CA ARG A 14 0.34 -3.61 -9.63
C ARG A 14 -0.58 -2.94 -10.64
N GLN A 15 -0.24 -2.99 -11.94
CA GLN A 15 -1.08 -2.42 -12.99
C GLN A 15 -2.43 -3.15 -13.07
N GLU A 16 -2.42 -4.47 -13.02
CA GLU A 16 -3.65 -5.27 -13.01
C GLU A 16 -4.51 -4.97 -11.78
N TRP A 17 -3.91 -4.88 -10.59
CA TRP A 17 -4.61 -4.49 -9.38
C TRP A 17 -5.21 -3.09 -9.48
N TYR A 18 -4.45 -2.13 -10.03
CA TYR A 18 -4.92 -0.76 -10.22
C TYR A 18 -6.10 -0.70 -11.19
N ASN A 19 -6.00 -1.35 -12.34
CA ASN A 19 -7.07 -1.44 -13.32
C ASN A 19 -8.31 -2.10 -12.70
N ARG A 20 -8.12 -3.18 -11.94
CA ARG A 20 -9.22 -3.85 -11.25
C ARG A 20 -9.88 -2.95 -10.22
N SER A 21 -9.10 -2.23 -9.42
CA SER A 21 -9.63 -1.33 -8.39
C SER A 21 -10.43 -0.17 -8.99
N GLN A 22 -9.98 0.41 -10.10
CA GLN A 22 -10.73 1.44 -10.82
C GLN A 22 -12.05 0.90 -11.36
N TYR A 23 -12.02 -0.27 -12.01
CA TYR A 23 -13.24 -0.92 -12.47
C TYR A 23 -14.24 -1.18 -11.33
N GLU A 24 -13.77 -1.67 -10.17
CA GLU A 24 -14.61 -1.90 -9.00
C GLU A 24 -15.29 -0.61 -8.52
N VAL A 25 -14.57 0.50 -8.53
CA VAL A 25 -15.13 1.80 -8.16
C VAL A 25 -16.20 2.24 -9.16
N ILE A 26 -15.93 2.15 -10.46
CA ILE A 26 -16.90 2.52 -11.51
C ILE A 26 -18.15 1.64 -11.42
N TRP A 27 -17.96 0.31 -11.30
CA TRP A 27 -19.06 -0.63 -11.15
C TRP A 27 -19.92 -0.31 -9.92
N GLU A 28 -19.30 0.00 -8.78
CA GLU A 28 -20.03 0.33 -7.55
C GLU A 28 -20.82 1.65 -7.69
N VAL A 29 -20.28 2.63 -8.40
CA VAL A 29 -21.01 3.88 -8.70
C VAL A 29 -22.23 3.58 -9.56
N ILE A 30 -22.08 2.82 -10.66
CA ILE A 30 -23.21 2.43 -11.54
C ILE A 30 -24.26 1.67 -10.71
N ARG A 31 -23.83 0.70 -9.89
CA ARG A 31 -24.71 -0.10 -9.02
C ARG A 31 -25.50 0.78 -8.04
N GLN A 32 -24.84 1.75 -7.42
CA GLN A 32 -25.47 2.66 -6.47
C GLN A 32 -26.57 3.51 -7.11
N PHE A 33 -26.31 4.10 -8.28
CA PHE A 33 -27.30 4.89 -9.02
C PHE A 33 -28.46 4.03 -9.54
N THR A 34 -28.18 2.81 -10.02
CA THR A 34 -29.22 1.86 -10.43
C THR A 34 -30.11 1.47 -9.25
N SER A 35 -29.52 1.23 -8.07
CA SER A 35 -30.27 0.88 -6.85
C SER A 35 -31.12 2.04 -6.34
N GLN A 36 -30.62 3.28 -6.40
CA GLN A 36 -31.39 4.48 -6.01
C GLN A 36 -32.64 4.67 -6.87
N LYS A 37 -32.58 4.25 -8.14
CA LYS A 37 -33.74 4.29 -9.05
C LYS A 37 -34.77 3.19 -8.79
N GLY A 38 -34.41 2.19 -7.95
CA GLY A 38 -35.29 1.08 -7.58
C GLY A 38 -35.35 -0.06 -8.61
N ASP A 39 -34.51 -0.03 -9.62
CA ASP A 39 -34.51 -0.97 -10.75
C ASP A 39 -33.74 -2.27 -10.40
N THR A 40 -34.31 -3.10 -9.53
CA THR A 40 -33.67 -4.35 -9.02
C THR A 40 -33.26 -5.32 -10.13
N VAL A 41 -34.00 -5.36 -11.25
CA VAL A 41 -33.69 -6.22 -12.40
C VAL A 41 -32.33 -5.83 -13.00
N TYR A 42 -32.08 -4.54 -13.19
CA TYR A 42 -30.84 -4.05 -13.73
C TYR A 42 -29.68 -4.16 -12.72
N VAL A 43 -29.94 -4.03 -11.42
CA VAL A 43 -28.93 -4.31 -10.37
C VAL A 43 -28.46 -5.76 -10.43
N ASN A 44 -29.38 -6.71 -10.53
CA ASN A 44 -29.04 -8.13 -10.64
C ASN A 44 -28.27 -8.42 -11.92
N ARG A 45 -28.71 -7.85 -13.04
CA ARG A 45 -27.99 -7.98 -14.33
C ARG A 45 -26.59 -7.42 -14.29
N LEU A 46 -26.42 -6.26 -13.66
CA LEU A 46 -25.10 -5.62 -13.46
C LEU A 46 -24.15 -6.53 -12.64
N ASN A 47 -24.67 -7.16 -11.59
CA ASN A 47 -23.91 -8.10 -10.77
C ASN A 47 -23.48 -9.36 -11.55
N GLU A 48 -24.40 -9.94 -12.33
CA GLU A 48 -24.14 -11.13 -13.16
C GLU A 48 -23.06 -10.86 -14.22
N LEU A 49 -23.09 -9.67 -14.84
CA LEU A 49 -22.18 -9.31 -15.93
C LEU A 49 -20.84 -8.78 -15.46
N LYS A 50 -20.68 -8.49 -14.18
CA LYS A 50 -19.49 -7.84 -13.61
C LYS A 50 -18.18 -8.49 -14.05
N GLU A 51 -18.03 -9.79 -13.78
CA GLU A 51 -16.78 -10.50 -14.11
C GLU A 51 -16.60 -10.69 -15.61
N THR A 52 -17.69 -10.91 -16.35
CA THR A 52 -17.66 -11.09 -17.79
C THR A 52 -17.19 -9.83 -18.51
N VAL A 53 -17.69 -8.66 -18.10
CA VAL A 53 -17.29 -7.37 -18.68
C VAL A 53 -15.82 -7.08 -18.37
N TYR A 54 -15.39 -7.29 -17.13
CA TYR A 54 -13.99 -7.09 -16.77
C TYR A 54 -13.05 -7.99 -17.55
N THR A 55 -13.28 -9.30 -17.50
CA THR A 55 -12.37 -10.28 -18.08
C THR A 55 -12.25 -10.19 -19.60
N ASN A 56 -13.37 -9.93 -20.29
CA ASN A 56 -13.42 -9.95 -21.75
C ASN A 56 -13.05 -8.61 -22.39
N HIS A 57 -13.17 -7.49 -21.67
CA HIS A 57 -13.05 -6.16 -22.27
C HIS A 57 -12.06 -5.23 -21.58
N LEU A 58 -11.76 -5.44 -20.29
CA LEU A 58 -10.98 -4.50 -19.49
C LEU A 58 -9.72 -5.12 -18.87
N SER A 59 -9.59 -6.45 -18.87
CA SER A 59 -8.37 -7.13 -18.39
C SER A 59 -7.30 -7.09 -19.48
N GLY A 60 -6.14 -6.51 -19.20
CA GLY A 60 -5.03 -6.51 -20.14
C GLY A 60 -4.14 -5.26 -20.02
N LYS A 61 -3.13 -5.16 -20.90
CA LYS A 61 -2.15 -4.06 -20.90
C LYS A 61 -2.78 -2.69 -21.21
N ASP A 62 -3.85 -2.68 -21.99
CA ASP A 62 -4.58 -1.49 -22.39
C ASP A 62 -5.89 -1.31 -21.59
N GLY A 63 -5.95 -1.94 -20.41
CA GLY A 63 -7.15 -2.08 -19.58
C GLY A 63 -7.79 -0.78 -19.12
N CYS A 64 -8.57 -0.86 -18.05
CA CYS A 64 -9.46 0.18 -17.51
C CYS A 64 -8.80 1.54 -17.17
N GLY A 65 -7.47 1.70 -17.38
CA GLY A 65 -6.73 2.90 -17.01
C GLY A 65 -7.22 4.20 -17.64
N ASP A 66 -7.80 4.12 -18.85
CA ASP A 66 -8.34 5.25 -19.59
C ASP A 66 -9.85 5.15 -19.84
N ALA A 67 -10.52 4.05 -19.43
CA ALA A 67 -11.96 3.89 -19.63
C ALA A 67 -12.76 4.74 -18.65
N GLY A 68 -13.58 5.65 -19.19
CA GLY A 68 -14.54 6.44 -18.41
C GLY A 68 -15.73 5.62 -17.92
N ILE A 69 -16.59 6.24 -17.10
CA ILE A 69 -17.85 5.61 -16.65
C ILE A 69 -18.75 5.33 -17.84
N ASP A 70 -18.80 6.22 -18.82
CA ASP A 70 -19.55 6.10 -20.06
C ASP A 70 -19.14 4.87 -20.87
N ASP A 71 -17.84 4.63 -21.03
CA ASP A 71 -17.31 3.46 -21.73
C ASP A 71 -17.72 2.17 -21.01
N VAL A 72 -17.61 2.12 -19.68
CA VAL A 72 -18.01 0.97 -18.89
C VAL A 72 -19.53 0.76 -18.96
N CYS A 73 -20.34 1.83 -18.89
CA CYS A 73 -21.79 1.74 -19.09
C CYS A 73 -22.14 1.19 -20.48
N ALA A 74 -21.45 1.66 -21.54
CA ALA A 74 -21.66 1.17 -22.90
C ALA A 74 -21.28 -0.33 -23.03
N LEU A 75 -20.23 -0.79 -22.32
CA LEU A 75 -19.87 -2.20 -22.30
C LEU A 75 -20.94 -3.05 -21.61
N PHE A 76 -21.49 -2.59 -20.47
CA PHE A 76 -22.59 -3.30 -19.82
C PHE A 76 -23.84 -3.35 -20.71
N ASP A 77 -24.16 -2.28 -21.40
CA ASP A 77 -25.30 -2.26 -22.32
C ASP A 77 -25.07 -3.20 -23.53
N LYS A 78 -23.85 -3.21 -24.09
CA LYS A 78 -23.49 -4.10 -25.19
C LYS A 78 -23.58 -5.58 -24.79
N VAL A 79 -23.00 -5.96 -23.66
CA VAL A 79 -23.00 -7.35 -23.18
C VAL A 79 -24.38 -7.75 -22.65
N GLY A 80 -25.07 -6.83 -21.99
CA GLY A 80 -26.41 -7.04 -21.44
C GLY A 80 -27.54 -6.90 -22.48
N GLN A 81 -27.24 -6.45 -23.72
CA GLN A 81 -28.22 -6.17 -24.78
C GLN A 81 -29.29 -5.18 -24.28
N THR A 82 -28.87 -4.10 -23.61
CA THR A 82 -29.73 -3.05 -23.08
C THR A 82 -29.19 -1.69 -23.51
N ASN A 83 -29.92 -0.59 -23.23
CA ASN A 83 -29.45 0.78 -23.36
C ASN A 83 -29.59 1.54 -22.01
N TYR A 84 -29.80 0.79 -20.92
CA TYR A 84 -30.18 1.34 -19.64
C TYR A 84 -29.03 2.09 -18.93
N TYR A 85 -27.83 1.52 -18.91
CA TYR A 85 -26.74 2.07 -18.13
C TYR A 85 -26.15 3.34 -18.74
N LEU A 86 -26.05 3.40 -20.05
CA LEU A 86 -25.58 4.58 -20.75
C LEU A 86 -26.59 5.74 -20.65
N GLU A 87 -27.89 5.44 -20.69
CA GLU A 87 -28.94 6.45 -20.46
C GLU A 87 -28.94 6.93 -18.99
N LEU A 88 -28.75 6.03 -18.04
CA LEU A 88 -28.58 6.36 -16.62
C LEU A 88 -27.39 7.31 -16.43
N TYR A 89 -26.25 7.00 -17.03
CA TYR A 89 -25.08 7.86 -17.00
C TYR A 89 -25.37 9.24 -17.60
N LYS A 90 -25.93 9.31 -18.79
CA LYS A 90 -26.28 10.60 -19.44
C LYS A 90 -27.18 11.46 -18.56
N ALA A 91 -28.11 10.85 -17.84
CA ALA A 91 -29.01 11.58 -16.93
C ALA A 91 -28.30 12.08 -15.65
N HIS A 92 -27.24 11.42 -15.20
CA HIS A 92 -26.57 11.69 -13.92
C HIS A 92 -25.07 11.89 -14.02
N ALA A 93 -24.51 12.16 -15.21
CA ALA A 93 -23.08 12.17 -15.51
C ALA A 93 -22.25 12.92 -14.46
N LYS A 94 -22.56 14.19 -14.22
CA LYS A 94 -21.84 15.02 -13.26
C LYS A 94 -21.81 14.45 -11.84
N ALA A 95 -22.89 13.82 -11.40
CA ALA A 95 -22.97 13.24 -10.04
C ALA A 95 -22.18 11.92 -9.97
N MET A 96 -22.24 11.10 -11.01
CA MET A 96 -21.51 9.85 -11.11
C MET A 96 -20.01 10.11 -11.22
N ASP A 97 -19.58 11.05 -12.05
CA ASP A 97 -18.18 11.45 -12.21
C ASP A 97 -17.58 11.95 -10.88
N ASN A 98 -18.28 12.87 -10.21
CA ASN A 98 -17.82 13.38 -8.90
C ASN A 98 -17.69 12.25 -7.84
N MET A 99 -18.64 11.33 -7.80
CA MET A 99 -18.58 10.21 -6.87
C MET A 99 -17.44 9.26 -7.21
N CYS A 100 -17.22 8.98 -8.49
CA CYS A 100 -16.13 8.15 -8.98
C CYS A 100 -14.78 8.78 -8.62
N GLU A 101 -14.59 10.05 -8.90
CA GLU A 101 -13.37 10.80 -8.58
C GLU A 101 -13.05 10.76 -7.08
N GLN A 102 -14.05 10.97 -6.21
CA GLN A 102 -13.87 10.88 -4.76
C GLN A 102 -13.43 9.48 -4.30
N LYS A 103 -14.03 8.42 -4.87
CA LYS A 103 -13.69 7.03 -4.53
C LYS A 103 -12.32 6.63 -5.09
N ILE A 104 -11.96 7.06 -6.30
CA ILE A 104 -10.65 6.81 -6.91
C ILE A 104 -9.54 7.48 -6.10
N LYS A 105 -9.71 8.71 -5.63
CA LYS A 105 -8.74 9.37 -4.77
C LYS A 105 -8.42 8.57 -3.50
N ILE A 106 -9.39 7.88 -2.94
CA ILE A 106 -9.16 6.99 -1.80
C ILE A 106 -8.31 5.77 -2.23
N ALA A 107 -8.62 5.17 -3.39
CA ALA A 107 -7.85 4.04 -3.91
C ALA A 107 -6.41 4.42 -4.26
N GLU A 108 -6.18 5.64 -4.77
CA GLU A 108 -4.84 6.17 -5.09
C GLU A 108 -3.94 6.27 -3.86
N VAL A 109 -4.50 6.57 -2.67
CA VAL A 109 -3.73 6.57 -1.41
C VAL A 109 -3.08 5.20 -1.16
N PHE A 110 -3.76 4.10 -1.51
CA PHE A 110 -3.22 2.74 -1.39
C PHE A 110 -2.22 2.37 -2.49
N TYR A 111 -2.25 3.08 -3.62
CA TYR A 111 -1.29 2.87 -4.70
C TYR A 111 0.08 3.48 -4.37
N HIS A 112 0.11 4.57 -3.61
CA HIS A 112 1.35 5.21 -3.19
C HIS A 112 2.02 4.40 -2.08
N ALA A 113 3.29 4.07 -2.26
CA ALA A 113 4.08 3.43 -1.22
C ALA A 113 4.30 4.40 -0.06
N ILE A 114 3.93 3.99 1.14
CA ILE A 114 4.28 4.71 2.37
C ILE A 114 5.74 4.44 2.65
N GLN A 115 6.54 5.49 2.76
CA GLN A 115 7.94 5.39 3.13
C GLN A 115 8.11 5.74 4.60
N PHE A 116 8.60 4.78 5.39
CA PHE A 116 9.05 5.02 6.76
C PHE A 116 10.56 5.11 6.79
N GLU A 117 11.05 6.14 7.44
CA GLU A 117 12.47 6.34 7.69
C GLU A 117 12.71 6.38 9.19
N LEU A 118 13.62 5.54 9.68
CA LEU A 118 14.00 5.46 11.08
C LEU A 118 15.52 5.53 11.20
N THR A 119 15.99 6.46 12.01
CA THR A 119 17.39 6.55 12.40
C THR A 119 17.56 6.01 13.81
N MET A 120 18.38 4.96 13.97
CA MET A 120 18.67 4.38 15.29
C MET A 120 20.07 4.75 15.75
N PRO A 121 20.27 5.01 17.07
CA PRO A 121 21.59 5.23 17.63
C PRO A 121 22.39 3.91 17.68
N GLY A 122 23.72 4.01 17.61
CA GLY A 122 24.62 2.87 17.77
C GLY A 122 24.88 2.10 16.47
N THR A 123 25.18 0.81 16.58
CA THR A 123 25.46 -0.08 15.45
C THR A 123 24.22 -0.93 15.16
N LEU A 124 23.73 -0.91 13.92
CA LEU A 124 22.63 -1.75 13.48
C LEU A 124 23.06 -3.22 13.50
N LEU A 125 22.26 -4.07 14.13
CA LEU A 125 22.46 -5.53 14.19
C LEU A 125 21.60 -6.26 13.18
N SER A 126 20.31 -5.94 13.13
CA SER A 126 19.36 -6.56 12.21
C SER A 126 18.22 -5.61 11.85
N SER A 127 17.69 -5.77 10.66
CA SER A 127 16.51 -5.03 10.20
C SER A 127 15.84 -5.76 9.03
N ASN A 128 14.50 -5.63 8.93
CA ASN A 128 13.74 -6.03 7.75
C ASN A 128 13.46 -4.85 6.79
N ALA A 129 14.21 -3.76 6.92
CA ALA A 129 14.08 -2.60 6.05
C ALA A 129 14.43 -2.92 4.59
N SER A 130 13.78 -2.23 3.66
CA SER A 130 14.04 -2.38 2.21
C SER A 130 15.42 -1.83 1.83
N LEU A 131 15.86 -0.78 2.54
CA LEU A 131 17.18 -0.16 2.40
C LEU A 131 17.70 0.17 3.80
N SER A 132 18.99 -0.07 4.02
CA SER A 132 19.68 0.30 5.25
C SER A 132 21.05 0.91 4.90
N THR A 133 21.28 2.16 5.31
CA THR A 133 22.52 2.89 5.07
C THR A 133 22.82 3.81 6.26
N ASN A 134 24.01 3.71 6.85
CA ASN A 134 24.47 4.61 7.92
C ASN A 134 23.48 4.75 9.09
N ASN A 135 22.94 3.65 9.60
CA ASN A 135 21.93 3.61 10.67
C ASN A 135 20.57 4.23 10.31
N ILE A 136 20.36 4.61 9.06
CA ILE A 136 19.08 5.01 8.51
C ILE A 136 18.46 3.80 7.85
N MET A 137 17.26 3.43 8.29
CA MET A 137 16.48 2.34 7.74
C MET A 137 15.27 2.90 7.04
N VAL A 138 15.01 2.42 5.83
CA VAL A 138 13.91 2.87 5.00
C VAL A 138 13.03 1.66 4.66
N TRP A 139 11.77 1.70 5.08
CA TRP A 139 10.74 0.73 4.69
C TRP A 139 9.85 1.38 3.64
N LYS A 140 9.74 0.71 2.49
CA LYS A 140 8.75 1.05 1.47
C LYS A 140 7.60 0.05 1.58
N ILE A 141 6.46 0.52 2.06
CA ILE A 141 5.26 -0.28 2.27
C ILE A 141 4.25 0.14 1.21
N ASP A 142 3.98 -0.74 0.25
CA ASP A 142 2.89 -0.54 -0.69
C ASP A 142 1.55 -1.00 -0.09
N GLY A 143 0.45 -0.46 -0.63
CA GLY A 143 -0.89 -0.77 -0.13
C GLY A 143 -1.24 -2.26 -0.22
N LEU A 144 -0.67 -3.00 -1.18
CA LEU A 144 -0.87 -4.44 -1.31
C LEU A 144 -0.31 -5.21 -0.11
N ARG A 145 0.83 -4.77 0.44
CA ARG A 145 1.41 -5.39 1.65
C ARG A 145 0.55 -5.14 2.89
N LEU A 146 -0.14 -4.00 2.95
CA LEU A 146 -1.08 -3.71 4.06
C LEU A 146 -2.36 -4.54 3.95
N LEU A 147 -2.79 -4.91 2.74
CA LEU A 147 -3.97 -5.76 2.54
C LEU A 147 -3.71 -7.24 2.84
N THR A 148 -2.47 -7.70 2.74
CA THR A 148 -2.12 -9.13 2.94
C THR A 148 -1.93 -9.53 4.40
N GLY A 149 -2.01 -8.59 5.34
CA GLY A 149 -1.90 -8.85 6.78
C GLY A 149 -1.08 -7.82 7.54
N ASN A 150 -0.76 -8.12 8.78
CA ASN A 150 0.05 -7.24 9.62
C ASN A 150 1.51 -7.21 9.14
N TYR A 151 1.97 -6.06 8.67
CA TYR A 151 3.37 -5.85 8.33
C TYR A 151 4.10 -5.25 9.54
N VAL A 152 5.00 -6.05 10.13
CA VAL A 152 5.77 -5.63 11.30
C VAL A 152 7.13 -5.09 10.87
N LEU A 153 7.42 -3.84 11.24
CA LEU A 153 8.73 -3.22 11.06
C LEU A 153 9.62 -3.66 12.21
N THR A 154 10.75 -4.26 11.88
CA THR A 154 11.73 -4.71 12.88
C THR A 154 13.09 -4.08 12.62
N ALA A 155 13.68 -3.53 13.66
CA ALA A 155 15.06 -3.05 13.66
C ALA A 155 15.66 -3.22 15.02
N GLU A 156 16.91 -3.68 15.07
CA GLU A 156 17.68 -3.90 16.28
C GLU A 156 19.02 -3.20 16.17
N SER A 157 19.37 -2.41 17.19
CA SER A 157 20.66 -1.73 17.25
C SER A 157 21.32 -1.91 18.61
N ARG A 158 22.65 -1.84 18.62
CA ARG A 158 23.48 -1.91 19.81
C ARG A 158 24.09 -0.56 20.12
N VAL A 159 23.76 -0.02 21.28
CA VAL A 159 24.36 1.22 21.78
C VAL A 159 25.41 0.89 22.83
N ILE A 160 26.62 1.43 22.65
CA ILE A 160 27.70 1.28 23.63
C ILE A 160 27.46 2.31 24.76
N ASN A 161 27.39 1.80 25.98
CA ASN A 161 27.15 2.63 27.16
C ASN A 161 28.47 3.18 27.72
N TYR A 162 28.98 4.25 27.11
CA TYR A 162 30.29 4.84 27.48
C TYR A 162 30.38 5.29 28.94
N TRP A 163 29.31 5.77 29.54
CA TRP A 163 29.33 6.20 30.94
C TRP A 163 29.58 5.04 31.90
N ALA A 164 29.12 3.82 31.57
CA ALA A 164 29.37 2.63 32.38
C ALA A 164 30.85 2.28 32.43
N PHE A 165 31.58 2.45 31.31
CA PHE A 165 33.03 2.28 31.30
C PHE A 165 33.73 3.33 32.17
N GLY A 166 33.29 4.59 32.19
CA GLY A 166 33.78 5.65 33.06
C GLY A 166 33.60 5.32 34.53
N LEU A 167 32.42 4.83 34.91
CA LEU A 167 32.12 4.41 36.27
C LEU A 167 32.98 3.20 36.71
N THR A 168 33.13 2.21 35.84
CA THR A 168 33.97 1.04 36.07
C THR A 168 35.44 1.43 36.31
N LEU A 169 35.95 2.34 35.45
CA LEU A 169 37.32 2.84 35.59
C LEU A 169 37.52 3.58 36.92
N LEU A 170 36.55 4.39 37.35
CA LEU A 170 36.59 5.14 38.61
C LEU A 170 36.63 4.15 39.80
N ILE A 171 35.84 3.09 39.80
CA ILE A 171 35.87 2.06 40.85
C ILE A 171 37.23 1.37 40.89
N ILE A 172 37.81 1.02 39.74
CA ILE A 172 39.14 0.41 39.65
C ILE A 172 40.21 1.33 40.27
N LEU A 173 40.20 2.61 39.89
CA LEU A 173 41.16 3.59 40.40
C LEU A 173 41.01 3.80 41.91
N ALA A 174 39.77 3.86 42.40
CA ALA A 174 39.52 3.96 43.85
C ALA A 174 40.05 2.77 44.62
N THR A 175 39.79 1.57 44.13
CA THR A 175 40.28 0.31 44.76
C THR A 175 41.81 0.22 44.77
N LEU A 176 42.45 0.58 43.65
CA LEU A 176 43.92 0.66 43.56
C LEU A 176 44.48 1.71 44.54
N GLY A 177 43.86 2.90 44.63
CA GLY A 177 44.26 3.92 45.58
C GLY A 177 44.20 3.50 47.02
N ILE A 178 43.13 2.79 47.42
CA ILE A 178 42.98 2.19 48.78
C ILE A 178 44.06 1.14 49.02
N PHE A 179 44.30 0.26 48.04
CA PHE A 179 45.32 -0.77 48.16
C PHE A 179 46.71 -0.21 48.34
N ILE A 180 47.12 0.79 47.57
CA ILE A 180 48.40 1.47 47.63
C ILE A 180 48.55 2.18 49.00
N LYS A 181 47.48 2.84 49.50
CA LYS A 181 47.48 3.50 50.80
C LYS A 181 47.68 2.50 51.93
N LEU A 182 47.00 1.37 51.89
CA LEU A 182 47.16 0.30 52.90
C LEU A 182 48.55 -0.34 52.86
N TYR A 183 49.11 -0.53 51.66
CA TYR A 183 50.44 -1.10 51.49
C TYR A 183 51.55 -0.13 52.01
N ARG A 184 51.38 1.17 51.80
CA ARG A 184 52.34 2.18 52.26
C ARG A 184 52.31 2.39 53.78
N ASN A 185 51.22 2.05 54.46
CA ASN A 185 51.04 2.18 55.90
C ASN A 185 51.45 0.91 56.69
N ARG A 186 51.94 -0.12 56.01
CA ARG A 186 52.58 -1.30 56.57
C ARG A 186 54.10 -1.16 56.55
#